data_6711e9b6dd6e91859b0413cddcf17f51
#
_entry.id   6711e9b6dd6e91859b0413cddcf17f51
#
_cell.length_a   1.000
_cell.length_b   1.000
_cell.length_c   1.000
_cell.angle_alpha   90.00
_cell.angle_beta   90.00
_cell.angle_gamma   90.00
#
_symmetry.space_group_name_H-M   'P 1'
#
loop_
_entity.id
_entity.type
_entity.pdbx_description
1 polymer ?
#
loop_
_entity_poly.entity_id
_entity_poly.type
_entity_poly.pdbx_seq_one_letter_code
_entity_poly.pdbx_strand_id
1 'polypeptide(L)'
;VEAIYGHGSLVGTPPSQLTWSPDGKHLSYLDGGSLVDLDPGTGKPHVLVSREKIASLMTHGGSEFDRDHRSRYGMAGYVWGPDSRHLLFDSDGHLWLYDLQNGVGLQMGFSGEAAGDDPKFSPDGMSISFIRDHGLAVIHLREPGSPTEMVAPAPNQSTSCGEVDWVYEEELDVRSNYFWSPDSKNIAFLQMNESQVPAYPITDWIPIHAQVAGQRYPQPGDPNPDVRVGVVSAKGGRVTWVKVPIEPGQDYIPRF
;
A
#
# COMPACT_ATOMS: atom_id res chain seq x y z
N VAL A 1 33.12 7.19 -17.93
CA VAL A 1 32.00 8.09 -17.58
C VAL A 1 30.77 7.63 -18.33
N GLU A 2 30.79 7.46 -19.65
CA GLU A 2 29.65 7.00 -20.47
C GLU A 2 29.12 5.63 -20.03
N ALA A 3 29.98 4.69 -19.64
CA ALA A 3 29.58 3.38 -19.14
C ALA A 3 28.89 3.44 -17.75
N ILE A 4 29.18 4.49 -16.98
CA ILE A 4 28.59 4.68 -15.63
C ILE A 4 27.25 5.45 -15.70
N TYR A 5 27.20 6.46 -16.60
CA TYR A 5 26.04 7.36 -16.68
C TYR A 5 25.22 7.18 -17.97
N GLY A 6 25.65 6.27 -18.86
CA GLY A 6 24.92 5.91 -20.07
C GLY A 6 23.70 5.03 -19.76
N HIS A 7 22.97 4.69 -20.78
CA HIS A 7 21.75 3.91 -20.68
C HIS A 7 22.03 2.46 -20.23
N GLY A 8 21.60 2.10 -19.05
CA GLY A 8 21.62 0.75 -18.49
C GLY A 8 22.41 0.63 -17.18
N SER A 9 21.90 -0.18 -16.26
CA SER A 9 22.59 -0.53 -15.02
C SER A 9 23.79 -1.45 -15.31
N LEU A 10 24.97 -1.13 -14.77
CA LEU A 10 26.16 -1.99 -14.87
C LEU A 10 26.01 -3.31 -14.13
N VAL A 11 25.12 -3.37 -13.16
CA VAL A 11 24.85 -4.54 -12.31
C VAL A 11 23.54 -5.25 -12.66
N GLY A 12 22.84 -4.80 -13.72
CA GLY A 12 21.50 -5.29 -14.06
C GLY A 12 20.44 -4.76 -13.10
N THR A 13 19.24 -5.28 -13.24
CA THR A 13 18.11 -4.98 -12.34
C THR A 13 17.91 -6.21 -11.45
N PRO A 14 18.15 -6.11 -10.13
CA PRO A 14 17.87 -7.25 -9.26
C PRO A 14 16.36 -7.55 -9.23
N PRO A 15 15.98 -8.82 -9.04
CA PRO A 15 14.59 -9.18 -8.79
C PRO A 15 14.09 -8.45 -7.54
N SER A 16 12.87 -7.95 -7.58
CA SER A 16 12.25 -7.23 -6.47
C SER A 16 10.97 -7.90 -6.01
N GLN A 17 10.57 -7.64 -4.76
CA GLN A 17 9.33 -8.12 -4.17
C GLN A 17 9.16 -9.65 -4.19
N LEU A 18 10.19 -10.36 -3.74
CA LEU A 18 10.13 -11.81 -3.62
C LEU A 18 9.04 -12.21 -2.62
N THR A 19 8.05 -12.96 -3.09
CA THR A 19 6.90 -13.37 -2.28
C THR A 19 6.50 -14.80 -2.62
N TRP A 20 6.26 -15.60 -1.58
CA TRP A 20 5.68 -16.92 -1.74
C TRP A 20 4.17 -16.83 -1.99
N SER A 21 3.66 -17.68 -2.90
CA SER A 21 2.22 -17.91 -2.98
C SER A 21 1.71 -18.50 -1.67
N PRO A 22 0.44 -18.24 -1.27
CA PRO A 22 -0.11 -18.77 -0.02
C PRO A 22 -0.08 -20.31 0.10
N ASP A 23 -0.14 -21.04 -1.02
CA ASP A 23 -0.04 -22.50 -1.05
C ASP A 23 1.41 -23.01 -1.00
N GLY A 24 2.40 -22.11 -0.99
CA GLY A 24 3.83 -22.41 -0.88
C GLY A 24 4.46 -23.07 -2.10
N LYS A 25 3.77 -23.08 -3.26
CA LYS A 25 4.29 -23.76 -4.46
C LYS A 25 5.11 -22.84 -5.36
N HIS A 26 4.88 -21.54 -5.31
CA HIS A 26 5.45 -20.56 -6.22
C HIS A 26 6.21 -19.50 -5.43
N LEU A 27 7.46 -19.28 -5.79
CA LEU A 27 8.22 -18.11 -5.37
C LEU A 27 8.16 -17.08 -6.50
N SER A 28 7.39 -16.04 -6.32
CA SER A 28 7.20 -15.02 -7.34
C SER A 28 8.00 -13.75 -7.04
N TYR A 29 8.33 -12.99 -8.09
CA TYR A 29 9.09 -11.75 -8.00
C TYR A 29 8.88 -10.91 -9.25
N LEU A 30 9.21 -9.63 -9.16
CA LEU A 30 9.25 -8.73 -10.32
C LEU A 30 10.65 -8.72 -10.94
N ASP A 31 10.73 -8.97 -12.24
CA ASP A 31 11.96 -8.90 -13.03
C ASP A 31 11.70 -8.22 -14.37
N GLY A 32 12.46 -7.17 -14.66
CA GLY A 32 12.34 -6.42 -15.92
C GLY A 32 10.93 -5.91 -16.23
N GLY A 33 10.10 -5.68 -15.20
CA GLY A 33 8.71 -5.27 -15.33
C GLY A 33 7.71 -6.40 -15.59
N SER A 34 8.13 -7.64 -15.49
CA SER A 34 7.27 -8.83 -15.54
C SER A 34 7.14 -9.46 -14.17
N LEU A 35 6.00 -10.09 -13.89
CA LEU A 35 5.83 -10.98 -12.75
C LEU A 35 6.29 -12.37 -13.15
N VAL A 36 7.29 -12.85 -12.45
CA VAL A 36 7.95 -14.15 -12.70
C VAL A 36 7.71 -15.06 -11.52
N ASP A 37 7.48 -16.33 -11.81
CA ASP A 37 7.44 -17.41 -10.86
C ASP A 37 8.70 -18.26 -11.00
N LEU A 38 9.32 -18.64 -9.90
CA LEU A 38 10.42 -19.57 -9.86
C LEU A 38 9.89 -20.93 -9.38
N ASP A 39 9.98 -21.95 -10.21
CA ASP A 39 9.74 -23.33 -9.76
C ASP A 39 10.84 -23.75 -8.77
N PRO A 40 10.52 -23.94 -7.48
CA PRO A 40 11.53 -24.27 -6.48
C PRO A 40 12.20 -25.64 -6.71
N GLY A 41 11.53 -26.53 -7.42
CA GLY A 41 12.04 -27.88 -7.72
C GLY A 41 13.08 -27.91 -8.84
N THR A 42 12.91 -27.04 -9.83
CA THR A 42 13.79 -27.00 -11.01
C THR A 42 14.67 -25.76 -11.09
N GLY A 43 14.37 -24.74 -10.31
CA GLY A 43 15.04 -23.42 -10.35
C GLY A 43 14.78 -22.65 -11.65
N LYS A 44 13.77 -23.05 -12.44
CA LYS A 44 13.47 -22.39 -13.72
C LYS A 44 12.46 -21.28 -13.54
N PRO A 45 12.75 -20.08 -14.08
CA PRO A 45 11.80 -18.99 -14.09
C PRO A 45 10.70 -19.22 -15.13
N HIS A 46 9.49 -18.80 -14.80
CA HIS A 46 8.33 -18.82 -15.68
C HIS A 46 7.59 -17.48 -15.56
N VAL A 47 7.28 -16.83 -16.68
CA VAL A 47 6.56 -15.56 -16.69
C VAL A 47 5.08 -15.82 -16.41
N LEU A 48 4.57 -15.35 -15.27
CA LEU A 48 3.15 -15.40 -14.91
C LEU A 48 2.36 -14.29 -15.60
N VAL A 49 2.90 -13.06 -15.53
CA VAL A 49 2.29 -11.88 -16.16
C VAL A 49 3.40 -11.08 -16.84
N SER A 50 3.30 -10.89 -18.15
CA SER A 50 4.33 -10.17 -18.88
C SER A 50 4.31 -8.66 -18.59
N ARG A 51 5.45 -8.02 -18.83
CA ARG A 51 5.59 -6.56 -18.72
C ARG A 51 4.54 -5.80 -19.53
N GLU A 52 4.24 -6.26 -20.76
CA GLU A 52 3.26 -5.63 -21.64
C GLU A 52 1.85 -5.72 -21.03
N LYS A 53 1.55 -6.85 -20.36
CA LYS A 53 0.27 -7.04 -19.69
C LYS A 53 0.18 -6.13 -18.45
N ILE A 54 1.21 -6.05 -17.63
CA ILE A 54 1.27 -5.14 -16.48
C ILE A 54 1.15 -3.69 -16.96
N ALA A 55 1.93 -3.31 -17.98
CA ALA A 55 1.89 -1.96 -18.56
C ALA A 55 0.50 -1.59 -19.10
N SER A 56 -0.25 -2.56 -19.65
CA SER A 56 -1.63 -2.32 -20.12
C SER A 56 -2.63 -2.05 -18.99
N LEU A 57 -2.31 -2.48 -17.77
CA LEU A 57 -3.11 -2.18 -16.58
C LEU A 57 -2.69 -0.84 -15.95
N MET A 58 -1.51 -0.34 -16.30
CA MET A 58 -1.00 0.92 -15.81
C MET A 58 -1.62 2.07 -16.58
N THR A 59 -2.47 2.86 -15.94
CA THR A 59 -2.93 4.12 -16.49
C THR A 59 -1.88 5.21 -16.23
N HIS A 60 -1.57 5.97 -17.28
CA HIS A 60 -0.62 7.08 -17.19
C HIS A 60 -1.34 8.31 -16.60
N GLY A 61 -1.18 8.56 -15.32
CA GLY A 61 -1.81 9.72 -14.68
C GLY A 61 -1.42 9.85 -13.20
N GLY A 62 -0.44 10.60 -12.89
CA GLY A 62 -0.03 10.99 -11.53
C GLY A 62 1.03 12.06 -11.60
N SER A 63 1.20 12.89 -10.56
CA SER A 63 2.29 13.85 -10.51
C SER A 63 3.64 13.10 -10.47
N GLU A 64 4.69 13.75 -10.95
CA GLU A 64 6.05 13.18 -10.90
C GLU A 64 6.50 12.94 -9.45
N PHE A 65 6.05 13.79 -8.53
CA PHE A 65 6.23 13.66 -7.09
C PHE A 65 5.55 12.39 -6.53
N ASP A 66 4.31 12.14 -6.91
CA ASP A 66 3.58 10.93 -6.47
C ASP A 66 4.26 9.66 -6.98
N ARG A 67 4.80 9.69 -8.20
CA ARG A 67 5.56 8.56 -8.77
C ARG A 67 6.87 8.31 -8.04
N ASP A 68 7.63 9.36 -7.71
CA ASP A 68 8.89 9.23 -6.97
C ASP A 68 8.66 8.77 -5.53
N HIS A 69 7.63 9.30 -4.87
CA HIS A 69 7.24 8.89 -3.53
C HIS A 69 6.79 7.44 -3.49
N ARG A 70 5.99 7.00 -4.43
CA ARG A 70 5.56 5.60 -4.57
C ARG A 70 6.71 4.67 -4.94
N SER A 71 7.64 5.08 -5.79
CA SER A 71 8.81 4.27 -6.12
C SER A 71 9.74 4.09 -4.92
N ARG A 72 9.76 5.05 -4.00
CA ARG A 72 10.64 5.05 -2.84
C ARG A 72 10.07 4.30 -1.64
N TYR A 73 8.75 4.39 -1.42
CA TYR A 73 8.04 3.79 -0.30
C TYR A 73 6.91 2.87 -0.73
N GLY A 74 6.58 2.90 -2.00
CA GLY A 74 5.42 2.22 -2.53
C GLY A 74 5.55 0.73 -2.43
N MET A 75 4.51 0.10 -1.92
CA MET A 75 4.23 -1.29 -2.18
C MET A 75 3.89 -1.47 -3.67
N ALA A 76 4.66 -0.80 -4.54
CA ALA A 76 4.56 -0.95 -5.97
C ALA A 76 4.85 -2.41 -6.30
N GLY A 77 3.81 -3.18 -6.52
CA GLY A 77 3.97 -4.56 -6.76
C GLY A 77 2.67 -5.31 -6.76
N TYR A 78 2.69 -6.44 -6.14
CA TYR A 78 1.56 -7.34 -6.16
C TYR A 78 1.35 -7.99 -4.79
N VAL A 79 0.11 -8.36 -4.53
CA VAL A 79 -0.30 -9.11 -3.34
C VAL A 79 -1.05 -10.36 -3.80
N TRP A 80 -0.63 -11.53 -3.32
CA TRP A 80 -1.33 -12.77 -3.57
C TRP A 80 -2.66 -12.84 -2.84
N GLY A 81 -3.70 -13.25 -3.55
CA GLY A 81 -4.92 -13.70 -2.93
C GLY A 81 -4.72 -15.02 -2.17
N PRO A 82 -5.47 -15.26 -1.08
CA PRO A 82 -5.33 -16.48 -0.28
C PRO A 82 -5.62 -17.78 -1.07
N ASP A 83 -6.25 -17.67 -2.22
CA ASP A 83 -6.52 -18.77 -3.14
C ASP A 83 -5.34 -19.12 -4.07
N SER A 84 -4.21 -18.40 -3.99
CA SER A 84 -3.04 -18.56 -4.86
C SER A 84 -3.35 -18.43 -6.37
N ARG A 85 -4.44 -17.76 -6.70
CA ARG A 85 -4.90 -17.54 -8.07
C ARG A 85 -5.07 -16.06 -8.40
N HIS A 86 -5.64 -15.31 -7.47
CA HIS A 86 -5.84 -13.89 -7.67
C HIS A 86 -4.65 -13.08 -7.17
N LEU A 87 -4.37 -12.00 -7.86
CA LEU A 87 -3.35 -11.03 -7.51
C LEU A 87 -3.97 -9.63 -7.46
N LEU A 88 -3.54 -8.82 -6.51
CA LEU A 88 -3.77 -7.38 -6.54
C LEU A 88 -2.52 -6.71 -7.08
N PHE A 89 -2.70 -5.78 -8.02
CA PHE A 89 -1.66 -4.87 -8.48
C PHE A 89 -2.06 -3.45 -8.10
N ASP A 90 -1.17 -2.74 -7.44
CA ASP A 90 -1.26 -1.28 -7.36
C ASP A 90 -0.53 -0.68 -8.56
N SER A 91 -1.20 0.19 -9.27
CA SER A 91 -0.63 0.87 -10.41
C SER A 91 -1.23 2.27 -10.55
N ASP A 92 -0.39 3.28 -10.42
CA ASP A 92 -0.72 4.70 -10.58
C ASP A 92 -1.92 5.15 -9.72
N GLY A 93 -2.02 4.61 -8.49
CA GLY A 93 -3.14 4.84 -7.59
C GLY A 93 -4.43 4.14 -7.99
N HIS A 94 -4.35 3.16 -8.87
CA HIS A 94 -5.46 2.29 -9.21
C HIS A 94 -5.16 0.86 -8.78
N LEU A 95 -6.11 0.26 -8.11
CA LEU A 95 -6.04 -1.12 -7.68
C LEU A 95 -6.64 -2.04 -8.74
N TRP A 96 -5.92 -3.08 -9.10
CA TRP A 96 -6.35 -4.08 -10.08
C TRP A 96 -6.40 -5.46 -9.44
N LEU A 97 -7.53 -6.13 -9.61
CA LEU A 97 -7.66 -7.55 -9.31
C LEU A 97 -7.38 -8.35 -10.58
N TYR A 98 -6.38 -9.21 -10.54
CA TYR A 98 -5.95 -10.02 -11.68
C TYR A 98 -6.18 -11.50 -11.40
N ASP A 99 -6.83 -12.18 -12.33
CA ASP A 99 -7.05 -13.63 -12.30
C ASP A 99 -6.00 -14.32 -13.20
N LEU A 100 -5.07 -15.03 -12.60
CA LEU A 100 -4.02 -15.75 -13.29
C LEU A 100 -4.55 -16.84 -14.23
N GLN A 101 -5.66 -17.48 -13.90
CA GLN A 101 -6.22 -18.55 -14.70
C GLN A 101 -6.81 -18.04 -16.01
N ASN A 102 -7.50 -16.89 -15.95
CA ASN A 102 -8.20 -16.33 -17.11
C ASN A 102 -7.38 -15.23 -17.81
N GLY A 103 -6.30 -14.75 -17.19
CA GLY A 103 -5.48 -13.66 -17.72
C GLY A 103 -6.22 -12.32 -17.78
N VAL A 104 -7.23 -12.14 -16.92
CA VAL A 104 -8.10 -10.94 -16.92
C VAL A 104 -7.79 -10.07 -15.71
N GLY A 105 -7.59 -8.77 -15.93
CA GLY A 105 -7.50 -7.75 -14.89
C GLY A 105 -8.78 -6.93 -14.82
N LEU A 106 -9.28 -6.72 -13.60
CA LEU A 106 -10.43 -5.87 -13.31
C LEU A 106 -9.95 -4.71 -12.43
N GLN A 107 -10.16 -3.48 -12.90
CA GLN A 107 -9.91 -2.30 -12.08
C GLN A 107 -10.92 -2.27 -10.92
N MET A 108 -10.40 -2.13 -9.70
CA MET A 108 -11.22 -2.06 -8.51
C MET A 108 -11.50 -0.60 -8.15
N GLY A 109 -12.73 -0.30 -7.75
CA GLY A 109 -13.17 1.06 -7.45
C GLY A 109 -13.80 1.77 -8.65
N PHE A 110 -14.15 3.05 -8.47
CA PHE A 110 -14.78 3.86 -9.52
C PHE A 110 -13.74 4.38 -10.51
N SER A 111 -14.10 4.43 -11.79
CA SER A 111 -13.25 5.02 -12.83
C SER A 111 -12.96 6.50 -12.52
N GLY A 112 -11.68 6.86 -12.42
CA GLY A 112 -11.23 8.23 -12.19
C GLY A 112 -10.90 8.60 -10.74
N GLU A 113 -11.11 7.72 -9.78
CA GLU A 113 -10.67 7.91 -8.40
C GLU A 113 -9.44 7.06 -8.12
N ALA A 114 -8.42 7.64 -7.49
CA ALA A 114 -7.27 6.90 -7.01
C ALA A 114 -7.76 5.79 -6.07
N ALA A 115 -7.36 4.56 -6.33
CA ALA A 115 -7.50 3.49 -5.36
C ALA A 115 -6.41 3.67 -4.31
N GLY A 116 -6.71 3.32 -3.08
CA GLY A 116 -5.85 3.61 -1.98
C GLY A 116 -4.58 2.77 -1.91
N ASP A 117 -3.79 3.13 -0.93
CA ASP A 117 -2.50 2.51 -0.62
C ASP A 117 -2.68 1.27 0.26
N ASP A 118 -1.62 0.47 0.39
CA ASP A 118 -1.54 -0.72 1.25
C ASP A 118 -2.71 -1.72 1.06
N PRO A 119 -2.99 -2.21 -0.17
CA PRO A 119 -4.10 -3.10 -0.41
C PRO A 119 -3.87 -4.49 0.20
N LYS A 120 -4.92 -5.08 0.79
CA LYS A 120 -4.89 -6.42 1.37
C LYS A 120 -6.15 -7.21 1.05
N PHE A 121 -5.98 -8.50 0.80
CA PHE A 121 -7.12 -9.42 0.86
C PHE A 121 -7.53 -9.69 2.31
N SER A 122 -8.82 -9.89 2.53
CA SER A 122 -9.28 -10.58 3.73
C SER A 122 -8.78 -12.03 3.74
N PRO A 123 -8.59 -12.66 4.90
CA PRO A 123 -8.13 -14.06 4.98
C PRO A 123 -9.00 -15.07 4.21
N ASP A 124 -10.30 -14.83 4.08
CA ASP A 124 -11.22 -15.64 3.29
C ASP A 124 -11.21 -15.32 1.78
N GLY A 125 -10.48 -14.29 1.35
CA GLY A 125 -10.39 -13.85 -0.03
C GLY A 125 -11.66 -13.17 -0.58
N MET A 126 -12.66 -12.91 0.27
CA MET A 126 -13.96 -12.37 -0.16
C MET A 126 -14.04 -10.85 -0.12
N SER A 127 -13.00 -10.20 0.36
CA SER A 127 -12.94 -8.73 0.48
C SER A 127 -11.52 -8.23 0.25
N ILE A 128 -11.42 -6.97 -0.15
CA ILE A 128 -10.17 -6.22 -0.27
C ILE A 128 -10.30 -4.97 0.58
N SER A 129 -9.29 -4.68 1.39
CA SER A 129 -9.15 -3.43 2.14
C SER A 129 -7.98 -2.62 1.60
N PHE A 130 -8.05 -1.31 1.76
CA PHE A 130 -7.00 -0.37 1.36
C PHE A 130 -7.19 0.97 2.08
N ILE A 131 -6.16 1.81 2.04
CA ILE A 131 -6.21 3.17 2.57
C ILE A 131 -6.64 4.12 1.45
N ARG A 132 -7.61 4.99 1.74
CA ARG A 132 -8.12 6.01 0.83
C ARG A 132 -8.55 7.25 1.62
N ASP A 133 -8.20 8.42 1.12
CA ASP A 133 -8.53 9.70 1.77
C ASP A 133 -8.18 9.70 3.28
N HIS A 134 -7.00 9.17 3.62
CA HIS A 134 -6.50 8.99 4.99
C HIS A 134 -7.37 8.04 5.86
N GLY A 135 -8.27 7.29 5.26
CA GLY A 135 -9.19 6.37 5.94
C GLY A 135 -9.08 4.95 5.43
N LEU A 136 -9.61 4.02 6.18
CA LEU A 136 -9.66 2.60 5.84
C LEU A 136 -10.95 2.27 5.08
N ALA A 137 -10.80 1.71 3.90
CA ALA A 137 -11.87 1.31 3.02
C ALA A 137 -11.91 -0.21 2.77
N VAL A 138 -13.06 -0.73 2.41
CA VAL A 138 -13.27 -2.15 2.07
C VAL A 138 -14.15 -2.26 0.82
N ILE A 139 -13.80 -3.20 -0.07
CA ILE A 139 -14.64 -3.67 -1.17
C ILE A 139 -14.97 -5.15 -0.93
N HIS A 140 -16.24 -5.50 -0.96
CA HIS A 140 -16.67 -6.88 -0.90
C HIS A 140 -16.77 -7.48 -2.31
N LEU A 141 -16.04 -8.57 -2.59
CA LEU A 141 -15.91 -9.16 -3.93
C LEU A 141 -17.08 -10.05 -4.36
N ARG A 142 -18.20 -10.02 -3.64
CA ARG A 142 -19.35 -10.90 -3.91
C ARG A 142 -20.02 -10.66 -5.25
N GLU A 143 -19.98 -9.42 -5.74
CA GLU A 143 -20.57 -9.02 -7.01
C GLU A 143 -19.62 -8.08 -7.77
N PRO A 144 -19.51 -8.19 -9.10
CA PRO A 144 -18.79 -7.22 -9.90
C PRO A 144 -19.37 -5.81 -9.69
N GLY A 145 -18.50 -4.85 -9.41
CA GLY A 145 -18.92 -3.46 -9.17
C GLY A 145 -19.46 -3.19 -7.76
N SER A 146 -19.17 -4.07 -6.78
CA SER A 146 -19.47 -3.79 -5.38
C SER A 146 -18.91 -2.43 -4.96
N PRO A 147 -19.69 -1.62 -4.23
CA PRO A 147 -19.24 -0.30 -3.81
C PRO A 147 -18.08 -0.38 -2.82
N THR A 148 -17.26 0.65 -2.82
CA THR A 148 -16.27 0.88 -1.78
C THR A 148 -16.98 1.41 -0.53
N GLU A 149 -16.75 0.77 0.60
CA GLU A 149 -17.28 1.18 1.89
C GLU A 149 -16.15 1.74 2.76
N MET A 150 -16.28 2.99 3.22
CA MET A 150 -15.35 3.56 4.20
C MET A 150 -15.71 3.01 5.58
N VAL A 151 -14.92 2.07 6.09
CA VAL A 151 -15.17 1.40 7.38
C VAL A 151 -14.59 2.17 8.56
N ALA A 152 -13.50 2.90 8.35
CA ALA A 152 -12.93 3.83 9.33
C ALA A 152 -12.48 5.12 8.61
N PRO A 153 -13.38 6.07 8.35
CA PRO A 153 -13.03 7.33 7.69
C PRO A 153 -12.13 8.19 8.58
N ALA A 154 -11.23 8.94 7.95
CA ALA A 154 -10.46 9.95 8.62
C ALA A 154 -11.40 11.06 9.16
N PRO A 155 -11.32 11.43 10.45
CA PRO A 155 -12.22 12.44 11.00
C PRO A 155 -11.92 13.86 10.53
N ASN A 156 -10.69 14.11 10.06
CA ASN A 156 -10.23 15.40 9.53
C ASN A 156 -8.91 15.22 8.75
N GLN A 157 -8.40 16.27 8.13
CA GLN A 157 -7.18 16.24 7.29
C GLN A 157 -5.87 15.99 8.06
N SER A 158 -5.87 16.10 9.37
CA SER A 158 -4.68 15.84 10.20
C SER A 158 -4.74 14.52 10.94
N THR A 159 -5.74 13.70 10.65
CA THR A 159 -5.94 12.41 11.32
C THR A 159 -6.13 11.32 10.28
N SER A 160 -5.33 10.28 10.36
CA SER A 160 -5.41 9.11 9.47
C SER A 160 -5.87 7.87 10.23
N CYS A 161 -6.40 6.89 9.50
CA CYS A 161 -6.84 5.59 10.01
C CYS A 161 -6.22 4.47 9.18
N GLY A 162 -5.23 3.78 9.74
CA GLY A 162 -4.52 2.67 9.11
C GLY A 162 -3.36 3.07 8.19
N GLU A 163 -3.18 4.36 7.94
CA GLU A 163 -2.05 4.91 7.20
C GLU A 163 -0.80 5.01 8.09
N VAL A 164 0.36 4.96 7.49
CA VAL A 164 1.65 5.21 8.17
C VAL A 164 2.09 6.65 7.88
N ASP A 165 2.74 7.29 8.87
CA ASP A 165 3.39 8.57 8.70
C ASP A 165 4.88 8.38 8.33
N TRP A 166 5.56 9.47 8.10
CA TRP A 166 6.98 9.48 7.75
C TRP A 166 7.85 8.79 8.82
N VAL A 167 7.57 8.99 10.10
CA VAL A 167 8.35 8.40 11.20
C VAL A 167 8.17 6.89 11.26
N TYR A 168 6.94 6.41 11.07
CA TYR A 168 6.68 4.97 11.00
C TYR A 168 7.40 4.32 9.81
N GLU A 169 7.41 4.97 8.65
CA GLU A 169 8.07 4.44 7.46
C GLU A 169 9.59 4.46 7.56
N GLU A 170 10.18 5.59 7.91
CA GLU A 170 11.62 5.81 7.84
C GLU A 170 12.37 5.37 9.09
N GLU A 171 11.81 5.61 10.27
CA GLU A 171 12.50 5.36 11.54
C GLU A 171 12.13 4.01 12.15
N LEU A 172 10.90 3.55 11.96
CA LEU A 172 10.39 2.33 12.57
C LEU A 172 10.29 1.15 11.59
N ASP A 173 10.54 1.37 10.29
CA ASP A 173 10.38 0.39 9.21
C ASP A 173 9.01 -0.31 9.23
N VAL A 174 7.96 0.48 9.48
CA VAL A 174 6.57 0.02 9.48
C VAL A 174 5.93 0.43 8.15
N ARG A 175 5.45 -0.55 7.40
CA ARG A 175 4.86 -0.33 6.07
C ARG A 175 3.34 -0.44 6.07
N SER A 176 2.75 -0.82 7.19
CA SER A 176 1.31 -1.02 7.31
C SER A 176 0.84 -0.88 8.74
N ASN A 177 -0.27 -0.20 8.93
CA ASN A 177 -0.88 0.07 10.23
C ASN A 177 -2.33 -0.39 10.33
N TYR A 178 -2.71 -1.43 9.58
CA TYR A 178 -3.98 -2.12 9.78
C TYR A 178 -3.91 -3.60 9.42
N PHE A 179 -4.71 -4.42 10.09
CA PHE A 179 -4.64 -5.88 10.00
C PHE A 179 -6.03 -6.50 10.08
N TRP A 180 -6.31 -7.45 9.20
CA TRP A 180 -7.52 -8.27 9.25
C TRP A 180 -7.52 -9.23 10.43
N SER A 181 -8.68 -9.43 11.04
CA SER A 181 -8.86 -10.57 11.94
C SER A 181 -8.87 -11.89 11.15
N PRO A 182 -8.38 -13.01 11.73
CA PRO A 182 -8.32 -14.29 11.04
C PRO A 182 -9.67 -14.80 10.53
N ASP A 183 -10.78 -14.37 11.12
CA ASP A 183 -12.14 -14.71 10.71
C ASP A 183 -12.73 -13.77 9.65
N SER A 184 -11.94 -12.82 9.13
CA SER A 184 -12.32 -11.86 8.11
C SER A 184 -13.47 -10.91 8.49
N LYS A 185 -13.81 -10.79 9.78
CA LYS A 185 -14.96 -10.00 10.21
C LYS A 185 -14.61 -8.61 10.69
N ASN A 186 -13.39 -8.42 11.18
CA ASN A 186 -12.93 -7.16 11.76
C ASN A 186 -11.57 -6.77 11.23
N ILE A 187 -11.28 -5.49 11.35
CA ILE A 187 -9.97 -4.92 11.03
C ILE A 187 -9.50 -4.12 12.25
N ALA A 188 -8.31 -4.44 12.73
CA ALA A 188 -7.60 -3.60 13.69
C ALA A 188 -6.79 -2.57 12.93
N PHE A 189 -6.74 -1.32 13.39
CA PHE A 189 -6.00 -0.25 12.73
C PHE A 189 -5.44 0.75 13.75
N LEU A 190 -4.35 1.39 13.38
CA LEU A 190 -3.83 2.53 14.11
C LEU A 190 -4.49 3.80 13.57
N GLN A 191 -5.02 4.62 14.46
CA GLN A 191 -5.37 6.00 14.15
C GLN A 191 -4.27 6.92 14.64
N MET A 192 -3.83 7.85 13.79
CA MET A 192 -2.84 8.87 14.10
C MET A 192 -3.44 10.26 13.92
N ASN A 193 -3.21 11.14 14.90
CA ASN A 193 -3.56 12.55 14.83
C ASN A 193 -2.28 13.38 14.88
N GLU A 194 -1.92 13.96 13.74
CA GLU A 194 -0.72 14.75 13.54
C GLU A 194 -0.97 16.27 13.68
N SER A 195 -2.13 16.70 14.20
CA SER A 195 -2.50 18.12 14.23
C SER A 195 -1.48 18.98 14.98
N GLN A 196 -0.78 18.42 15.95
CA GLN A 196 0.25 19.09 16.74
C GLN A 196 1.68 18.91 16.20
N VAL A 197 1.88 18.03 15.22
CA VAL A 197 3.20 17.80 14.62
C VAL A 197 3.52 18.95 13.65
N PRO A 198 4.67 19.63 13.79
CA PRO A 198 5.06 20.71 12.89
C PRO A 198 5.26 20.20 11.45
N ALA A 199 4.91 21.04 10.48
CA ALA A 199 5.19 20.76 9.08
C ALA A 199 6.56 21.34 8.69
N TYR A 200 7.43 20.48 8.16
CA TYR A 200 8.73 20.85 7.60
C TYR A 200 8.57 21.14 6.10
N PRO A 201 9.06 22.28 5.58
CA PRO A 201 8.97 22.61 4.17
C PRO A 201 9.98 21.81 3.35
N ILE A 202 9.49 21.02 2.40
CA ILE A 202 10.33 20.32 1.40
C ILE A 202 10.14 21.04 0.06
N THR A 203 11.25 21.52 -0.52
CA THR A 203 11.21 22.22 -1.79
C THR A 203 11.53 21.28 -2.93
N ASP A 204 10.60 21.13 -3.85
CA ASP A 204 10.84 20.49 -5.14
C ASP A 204 11.41 21.52 -6.12
N TRP A 205 12.64 21.27 -6.59
CA TRP A 205 13.39 22.11 -7.52
C TRP A 205 13.30 21.65 -8.98
N ILE A 206 12.66 20.51 -9.25
CA ILE A 206 12.57 19.95 -10.60
C ILE A 206 11.71 20.81 -11.54
N PRO A 207 10.53 21.32 -11.11
CA PRO A 207 9.73 22.21 -11.95
C PRO A 207 10.44 23.54 -12.26
N ILE A 208 10.08 24.21 -13.37
CA ILE A 208 10.60 25.55 -13.74
C ILE A 208 10.38 26.55 -12.59
N HIS A 209 9.29 26.42 -11.87
CA HIS A 209 9.00 27.15 -10.65
C HIS A 209 8.98 26.17 -9.48
N ALA A 210 9.91 26.36 -8.54
CA ALA A 210 10.01 25.52 -7.36
C ALA A 210 8.66 25.47 -6.60
N GLN A 211 8.29 24.25 -6.16
CA GLN A 211 7.11 24.01 -5.36
C GLN A 211 7.52 23.63 -3.94
N VAL A 212 6.72 24.01 -2.94
CA VAL A 212 6.98 23.66 -1.54
C VAL A 212 5.85 22.79 -1.04
N ALA A 213 6.19 21.59 -0.60
CA ALA A 213 5.29 20.70 0.12
C ALA A 213 5.62 20.73 1.62
N GLY A 214 4.60 20.67 2.47
CA GLY A 214 4.79 20.52 3.91
C GLY A 214 4.78 19.03 4.29
N GLN A 215 5.89 18.52 4.81
CA GLN A 215 5.96 17.19 5.43
C GLN A 215 5.83 17.34 6.94
N ARG A 216 4.86 16.68 7.56
CA ARG A 216 4.79 16.61 9.02
C ARG A 216 5.96 15.78 9.52
N TYR A 217 6.77 16.42 10.36
CA TYR A 217 8.02 15.85 10.84
C TYR A 217 8.36 16.40 12.22
N PRO A 218 8.29 15.59 13.29
CA PRO A 218 8.65 16.03 14.62
C PRO A 218 10.18 16.10 14.73
N GLN A 219 10.71 17.29 15.03
CA GLN A 219 12.12 17.47 15.38
C GLN A 219 12.34 17.17 16.88
N PRO A 220 13.57 16.97 17.33
CA PRO A 220 13.85 16.74 18.75
C PRO A 220 13.26 17.84 19.64
N GLY A 221 12.30 17.46 20.49
CA GLY A 221 11.56 18.37 21.38
C GLY A 221 10.17 18.76 20.89
N ASP A 222 9.82 18.43 19.65
CA ASP A 222 8.46 18.61 19.15
C ASP A 222 7.54 17.45 19.61
N PRO A 223 6.22 17.67 19.64
CA PRO A 223 5.28 16.60 19.94
C PRO A 223 5.21 15.59 18.81
N ASN A 224 5.12 14.30 19.17
CA ASN A 224 4.81 13.23 18.25
C ASN A 224 3.29 13.20 17.93
N PRO A 225 2.85 12.42 16.91
CA PRO A 225 1.43 12.17 16.69
C PRO A 225 0.75 11.54 17.92
N ASP A 226 -0.51 11.89 18.17
CA ASP A 226 -1.34 11.11 19.08
C ASP A 226 -1.79 9.83 18.38
N VAL A 227 -1.48 8.67 18.96
CA VAL A 227 -1.81 7.37 18.37
C VAL A 227 -2.75 6.54 19.23
N ARG A 228 -3.63 5.79 18.61
CA ARG A 228 -4.51 4.83 19.30
C ARG A 228 -4.94 3.69 18.40
N VAL A 229 -5.13 2.51 18.98
CA VAL A 229 -5.59 1.32 18.26
C VAL A 229 -7.11 1.23 18.28
N GLY A 230 -7.71 1.09 17.09
CA GLY A 230 -9.13 0.85 16.90
C GLY A 230 -9.38 -0.52 16.29
N VAL A 231 -10.56 -1.06 16.56
CA VAL A 231 -11.09 -2.25 15.90
C VAL A 231 -12.46 -1.90 15.31
N VAL A 232 -12.63 -2.18 14.02
CA VAL A 232 -13.90 -1.93 13.31
C VAL A 232 -14.34 -3.19 12.57
N SER A 233 -15.67 -3.37 12.42
CA SER A 233 -16.20 -4.42 11.56
C SER A 233 -15.83 -4.15 10.09
N ALA A 234 -15.53 -5.19 9.32
CA ALA A 234 -15.35 -5.11 7.88
C ALA A 234 -16.56 -4.55 7.11
N LYS A 235 -17.71 -4.47 7.77
CA LYS A 235 -18.94 -3.84 7.26
C LYS A 235 -19.13 -2.42 7.77
N GLY A 236 -18.11 -1.85 8.36
CA GLY A 236 -18.19 -0.53 8.99
C GLY A 236 -18.95 -0.53 10.32
N GLY A 237 -19.30 0.67 10.78
CA GLY A 237 -20.03 0.88 12.02
C GLY A 237 -19.15 1.46 13.12
N ARG A 238 -19.51 1.19 14.37
CA ARG A 238 -18.81 1.79 15.52
C ARG A 238 -17.44 1.18 15.73
N VAL A 239 -16.41 2.04 15.83
CA VAL A 239 -15.05 1.64 16.24
C VAL A 239 -15.01 1.34 17.74
N THR A 240 -14.39 0.22 18.07
CA THR A 240 -14.04 -0.13 19.46
C THR A 240 -12.58 0.25 19.70
N TRP A 241 -12.32 1.16 20.62
CA TRP A 241 -10.98 1.60 20.95
C TRP A 241 -10.34 0.70 21.98
N VAL A 242 -9.11 0.26 21.69
CA VAL A 242 -8.31 -0.56 22.61
C VAL A 242 -7.60 0.37 23.59
N LYS A 243 -7.65 0.05 24.87
CA LYS A 243 -6.93 0.81 25.90
C LYS A 243 -5.46 0.38 25.92
N VAL A 244 -4.60 1.23 25.40
CA VAL A 244 -3.14 1.07 25.45
C VAL A 244 -2.57 2.08 26.42
N PRO A 245 -1.68 1.68 27.36
CA PRO A 245 -1.08 2.60 28.35
C PRO A 245 0.09 3.39 27.70
N ILE A 246 -0.24 4.44 26.96
CA ILE A 246 0.70 5.32 26.28
C ILE A 246 0.43 6.77 26.67
N GLU A 247 1.45 7.63 26.57
CA GLU A 247 1.34 9.09 26.71
C GLU A 247 1.09 9.74 25.34
N PRO A 248 -0.05 10.41 25.15
CA PRO A 248 -0.36 11.13 23.90
C PRO A 248 0.75 12.14 23.54
N GLY A 249 1.11 12.20 22.27
CA GLY A 249 2.13 13.10 21.75
C GLY A 249 3.57 12.78 22.15
N GLN A 250 3.81 11.67 22.86
CA GLN A 250 5.15 11.23 23.24
C GLN A 250 5.45 9.81 22.76
N ASP A 251 4.53 8.88 22.97
CA ASP A 251 4.74 7.47 22.70
C ASP A 251 4.27 7.07 21.30
N TYR A 252 5.00 6.15 20.67
CA TYR A 252 4.59 5.45 19.46
C TYR A 252 4.07 4.05 19.78
N ILE A 253 3.22 3.50 18.91
CA ILE A 253 2.82 2.09 18.91
C ILE A 253 3.41 1.47 17.65
N PRO A 254 4.67 1.01 17.67
CA PRO A 254 5.34 0.57 16.45
C PRO A 254 4.75 -0.71 15.85
N ARG A 255 4.12 -1.54 16.68
CA ARG A 255 3.46 -2.79 16.24
C ARG A 255 2.34 -3.18 17.21
N PHE A 256 1.26 -3.77 16.69
CA PHE A 256 0.13 -4.27 17.48
C PHE A 256 -0.52 -5.50 16.83
#